data_5c23a771e84020f6ed0af554b3d6a9d6
#
_entry.id   5c23a771e84020f6ed0af554b3d6a9d6
#
_cell.length_a   1.000
_cell.length_b   1.000
_cell.length_c   1.000
_cell.angle_alpha   90.00
_cell.angle_beta   90.00
_cell.angle_gamma   90.00
#
_symmetry.space_group_name_H-M   'P 1'
#
loop_
_entity.id
_entity.type
_entity.pdbx_description
1 polymer ?
#
loop_
_entity_poly.entity_id
_entity_poly.type
_entity_poly.pdbx_seq_one_letter_code
_entity_poly.pdbx_strand_id
1 'polypeptide(L)'
;MSKRRLVDTNLIVRYLVQDHETHAKAAGRLFDACDRGDVVIVVLPAVLAECVFVLESFYEHPRGKIASALGRLISSPGVEVGGPTIQLDALDRYRETKVHFVDCLIAATAAAENMPVASFDQDFRKFSDIHVETQ
;
A
#
# COMPACT_ATOMS: atom_id res chain seq x y z
N MET A 1 17.35 -12.20 17.72
CA MET A 1 16.61 -10.94 17.81
C MET A 1 16.32 -10.40 16.43
N SER A 2 15.08 -10.03 16.16
CA SER A 2 14.76 -9.44 14.90
C SER A 2 15.28 -8.00 14.85
N LYS A 3 15.93 -7.65 13.77
CA LYS A 3 16.40 -6.29 13.52
C LYS A 3 15.33 -5.56 12.71
N ARG A 4 14.21 -5.28 13.36
CA ARG A 4 13.07 -4.66 12.70
C ARG A 4 13.27 -3.16 12.57
N ARG A 5 12.89 -2.63 11.42
CA ARG A 5 13.01 -1.19 11.11
C ARG A 5 11.67 -0.68 10.58
N LEU A 6 11.13 0.31 11.26
CA LEU A 6 10.01 1.07 10.71
C LEU A 6 10.56 2.01 9.63
N VAL A 7 9.85 2.11 8.53
CA VAL A 7 10.20 3.03 7.45
C VAL A 7 9.08 4.03 7.23
N ASP A 8 9.44 5.22 6.77
CA ASP A 8 8.46 6.25 6.45
C ASP A 8 8.18 6.28 4.95
N THR A 9 7.22 7.12 4.58
CA THR A 9 6.79 7.27 3.19
C THR A 9 7.95 7.69 2.28
N ASN A 10 8.74 8.66 2.70
CA ASN A 10 9.83 9.18 1.86
C ASN A 10 10.87 8.10 1.55
N LEU A 11 11.20 7.26 2.51
CA LEU A 11 12.19 6.20 2.27
C LEU A 11 11.69 5.24 1.19
N ILE A 12 10.42 4.84 1.24
CA ILE A 12 9.83 3.96 0.24
C ILE A 12 9.77 4.65 -1.12
N VAL A 13 9.28 5.88 -1.16
CA VAL A 13 9.14 6.63 -2.42
C VAL A 13 10.49 6.87 -3.07
N ARG A 14 11.51 7.27 -2.30
CA ARG A 14 12.86 7.46 -2.84
C ARG A 14 13.43 6.16 -3.42
N TYR A 15 13.14 5.04 -2.79
CA TYR A 15 13.55 3.73 -3.31
C TYR A 15 12.86 3.40 -4.63
N LEU A 16 11.55 3.65 -4.71
CA LEU A 16 10.76 3.27 -5.89
C LEU A 16 10.96 4.23 -7.07
N VAL A 17 11.06 5.53 -6.83
CA VAL A 17 11.14 6.54 -7.89
C VAL A 17 12.58 6.83 -8.30
N GLN A 18 13.50 6.84 -7.34
CA GLN A 18 14.93 7.07 -7.56
C GLN A 18 15.26 8.43 -8.19
N ASP A 19 14.50 9.45 -7.83
CA ASP A 19 14.70 10.82 -8.30
C ASP A 19 15.68 11.63 -7.43
N HIS A 20 16.19 11.03 -6.35
CA HIS A 20 17.15 11.63 -5.44
C HIS A 20 18.26 10.62 -5.19
N GLU A 21 19.40 10.81 -5.87
CA GLU A 21 20.44 9.77 -5.94
C GLU A 21 20.95 9.32 -4.57
N THR A 22 21.26 10.25 -3.67
CA THR A 22 21.79 9.91 -2.35
C THR A 22 20.76 9.15 -1.52
N HIS A 23 19.52 9.64 -1.48
CA HIS A 23 18.45 8.99 -0.73
C HIS A 23 18.06 7.64 -1.34
N ALA A 24 18.03 7.54 -2.66
CA ALA A 24 17.72 6.29 -3.34
C ALA A 24 18.77 5.21 -3.03
N LYS A 25 20.04 5.58 -3.01
CA LYS A 25 21.12 4.65 -2.65
C LYS A 25 21.02 4.20 -1.19
N ALA A 26 20.73 5.13 -0.28
CA ALA A 26 20.57 4.79 1.13
C ALA A 26 19.37 3.86 1.35
N ALA A 27 18.25 4.16 0.71
CA ALA A 27 17.07 3.29 0.77
C ALA A 27 17.37 1.92 0.15
N GLY A 28 18.07 1.89 -0.98
CA GLY A 28 18.48 0.65 -1.64
C GLY A 28 19.32 -0.25 -0.75
N ARG A 29 20.25 0.33 0.02
CA ARG A 29 21.06 -0.44 0.97
C ARG A 29 20.20 -1.10 2.05
N LEU A 30 19.16 -0.41 2.52
CA LEU A 30 18.24 -0.98 3.51
C LEU A 30 17.44 -2.13 2.91
N PHE A 31 16.91 -1.97 1.71
CA PHE A 31 16.16 -3.05 1.04
C PHE A 31 17.06 -4.22 0.67
N ASP A 32 18.33 -3.97 0.32
CA ASP A 32 19.30 -5.04 0.09
C ASP A 32 19.58 -5.83 1.37
N ALA A 33 19.71 -5.13 2.50
CA ALA A 33 19.88 -5.78 3.80
C ALA A 33 18.65 -6.62 4.16
N CYS A 34 17.45 -6.14 3.83
CA CYS A 34 16.21 -6.88 4.02
C CYS A 34 16.21 -8.16 3.16
N ASP A 35 16.61 -8.05 1.90
CA ASP A 35 16.68 -9.20 1.00
C ASP A 35 17.65 -10.27 1.49
N ARG A 36 18.74 -9.86 2.14
CA ARG A 36 19.72 -10.80 2.72
C ARG A 36 19.25 -11.40 4.05
N GLY A 37 18.13 -10.92 4.59
CA GLY A 37 17.64 -11.38 5.90
C GLY A 37 18.29 -10.70 7.09
N ASP A 38 19.07 -9.63 6.87
CA ASP A 38 19.75 -8.91 7.95
C ASP A 38 18.81 -8.02 8.75
N VAL A 39 17.76 -7.50 8.09
CA VAL A 39 16.75 -6.65 8.74
C VAL A 39 15.36 -7.06 8.27
N VAL A 40 14.36 -6.70 9.07
CA VAL A 40 12.95 -6.81 8.69
C VAL A 40 12.42 -5.38 8.56
N ILE A 41 11.84 -5.08 7.41
CA ILE A 41 11.23 -3.77 7.14
C ILE A 41 9.77 -3.83 7.52
N VAL A 42 9.35 -2.92 8.39
CA VAL A 42 7.95 -2.83 8.83
C VAL A 42 7.31 -1.61 8.21
N VAL A 43 6.26 -1.85 7.43
CA VAL A 43 5.49 -0.81 6.75
C VAL A 43 4.13 -0.70 7.44
N LEU A 44 3.85 0.45 8.04
CA LEU A 44 2.52 0.67 8.61
C LEU A 44 1.50 0.84 7.50
N PRO A 45 0.26 0.35 7.67
CA PRO A 45 -0.80 0.55 6.67
C PRO A 45 -1.02 2.01 6.30
N ALA A 46 -0.91 2.93 7.26
CA ALA A 46 -1.01 4.37 7.01
C ALA A 46 0.11 4.86 6.08
N VAL A 47 1.32 4.32 6.22
CA VAL A 47 2.46 4.67 5.37
C VAL A 47 2.22 4.16 3.95
N LEU A 48 1.69 2.94 3.81
CA LEU A 48 1.36 2.40 2.49
C LEU A 48 0.34 3.29 1.78
N ALA A 49 -0.71 3.72 2.48
CA ALA A 49 -1.73 4.61 1.93
C ALA A 49 -1.12 5.95 1.48
N GLU A 50 -0.21 6.51 2.28
CA GLU A 50 0.46 7.75 1.92
C GLU A 50 1.36 7.57 0.69
N CYS A 51 2.03 6.43 0.56
CA CYS A 51 2.81 6.11 -0.64
C CYS A 51 1.93 6.12 -1.90
N VAL A 52 0.75 5.51 -1.83
CA VAL A 52 -0.20 5.53 -2.95
C VAL A 52 -0.54 6.98 -3.32
N PHE A 53 -0.89 7.79 -2.33
CA PHE A 53 -1.25 9.18 -2.54
C PHE A 53 -0.12 9.98 -3.19
N VAL A 54 1.11 9.86 -2.66
CA VAL A 54 2.27 10.60 -3.18
C VAL A 54 2.61 10.17 -4.60
N LEU A 55 2.62 8.86 -4.86
CA LEU A 55 2.94 8.36 -6.21
C LEU A 55 1.88 8.77 -7.24
N GLU A 56 0.62 8.81 -6.85
CA GLU A 56 -0.46 9.24 -7.76
C GLU A 56 -0.49 10.74 -7.93
N SER A 57 -0.48 11.51 -6.83
CA SER A 57 -0.76 12.96 -6.86
C SER A 57 0.47 13.79 -7.19
N PHE A 58 1.64 13.43 -6.69
CA PHE A 58 2.87 14.18 -6.93
C PHE A 58 3.61 13.69 -8.16
N TYR A 59 3.80 12.37 -8.28
CA TYR A 59 4.58 11.79 -9.39
C TYR A 59 3.70 11.41 -10.59
N GLU A 60 2.39 11.46 -10.43
CA GLU A 60 1.42 11.17 -11.50
C GLU A 60 1.63 9.79 -12.14
N HIS A 61 2.05 8.80 -11.35
CA HIS A 61 2.17 7.43 -11.83
C HIS A 61 0.79 6.82 -12.08
N PRO A 62 0.64 5.98 -13.12
CA PRO A 62 -0.62 5.25 -13.35
C PRO A 62 -0.93 4.30 -12.19
N ARG A 63 -2.22 4.12 -11.93
CA ARG A 63 -2.70 3.27 -10.82
C ARG A 63 -2.16 1.85 -10.91
N GLY A 64 -2.12 1.26 -12.10
CA GLY A 64 -1.58 -0.09 -12.28
C GLY A 64 -0.11 -0.19 -11.92
N LYS A 65 0.68 0.84 -12.24
CA LYS A 65 2.11 0.89 -11.89
C LYS A 65 2.29 0.99 -10.38
N ILE A 66 1.49 1.84 -9.73
CA ILE A 66 1.53 2.02 -8.29
C ILE A 66 1.17 0.71 -7.58
N ALA A 67 0.05 0.10 -7.98
CA ALA A 67 -0.42 -1.15 -7.38
C ALA A 67 0.61 -2.27 -7.55
N SER A 68 1.23 -2.39 -8.72
CA SER A 68 2.24 -3.40 -8.98
C SER A 68 3.49 -3.20 -8.14
N ALA A 69 4.00 -1.96 -8.06
CA ALA A 69 5.21 -1.66 -7.31
C ALA A 69 5.02 -1.89 -5.80
N LEU A 70 3.94 -1.37 -5.24
CA LEU A 70 3.67 -1.53 -3.81
C LEU A 70 3.27 -2.96 -3.47
N GLY A 71 2.54 -3.64 -4.35
CA GLY A 71 2.20 -5.06 -4.16
C GLY A 71 3.44 -5.94 -4.10
N ARG A 72 4.41 -5.71 -4.98
CA ARG A 72 5.69 -6.42 -4.94
C ARG A 72 6.46 -6.12 -3.66
N LEU A 73 6.46 -4.86 -3.23
CA LEU A 73 7.18 -4.44 -2.04
C LEU A 73 6.65 -5.15 -0.80
N ILE A 74 5.33 -5.12 -0.58
CA ILE A 74 4.75 -5.73 0.63
C ILE A 74 4.69 -7.26 0.56
N SER A 75 4.89 -7.84 -0.61
CA SER A 75 4.98 -9.30 -0.79
C SER A 75 6.40 -9.82 -0.67
N SER A 76 7.40 -8.93 -0.59
CA SER A 76 8.80 -9.33 -0.52
C SER A 76 9.13 -9.98 0.82
N PRO A 77 9.95 -11.04 0.82
CA PRO A 77 10.42 -11.64 2.07
C PRO A 77 11.10 -10.59 2.96
N GLY A 78 10.81 -10.63 4.25
CA GLY A 78 11.38 -9.68 5.19
C GLY A 78 10.64 -8.35 5.30
N VAL A 79 9.61 -8.12 4.49
CA VAL A 79 8.76 -6.93 4.60
C VAL A 79 7.47 -7.33 5.31
N GLU A 80 7.16 -6.64 6.40
CA GLU A 80 5.94 -6.85 7.16
C GLU A 80 5.01 -5.65 7.01
N VAL A 81 3.72 -5.93 6.78
CA VAL A 81 2.66 -4.92 6.79
C VAL A 81 1.47 -5.50 7.54
N GLY A 82 0.74 -4.67 8.28
CA GLY A 82 -0.47 -5.13 8.97
C GLY A 82 -1.55 -5.53 7.98
N GLY A 83 -2.09 -6.76 8.12
CA GLY A 83 -3.13 -7.27 7.24
C GLY A 83 -2.72 -7.39 5.79
N PRO A 84 -1.65 -8.14 5.46
CA PRO A 84 -1.11 -8.14 4.09
C PRO A 84 -2.12 -8.56 3.03
N THR A 85 -2.98 -9.53 3.32
CA THR A 85 -4.02 -9.97 2.38
C THR A 85 -5.01 -8.86 2.07
N ILE A 86 -5.42 -8.11 3.10
CA ILE A 86 -6.33 -6.96 2.93
C ILE A 86 -5.64 -5.86 2.13
N GLN A 87 -4.37 -5.58 2.40
CA GLN A 87 -3.62 -4.57 1.66
C GLN A 87 -3.50 -4.92 0.17
N LEU A 88 -3.19 -6.18 -0.12
CA LEU A 88 -3.10 -6.65 -1.51
C LEU A 88 -4.45 -6.56 -2.22
N ASP A 89 -5.54 -6.94 -1.55
CA ASP A 89 -6.88 -6.80 -2.10
C ASP A 89 -7.23 -5.33 -2.36
N ALA A 90 -6.87 -4.43 -1.43
CA ALA A 90 -7.10 -3.00 -1.62
C ALA A 90 -6.34 -2.46 -2.84
N LEU A 91 -5.10 -2.90 -3.06
CA LEU A 91 -4.31 -2.52 -4.23
C LEU A 91 -4.95 -3.03 -5.53
N ASP A 92 -5.51 -4.23 -5.52
CA ASP A 92 -6.22 -4.77 -6.68
C ASP A 92 -7.47 -3.95 -7.00
N ARG A 93 -8.26 -3.61 -6.00
CA ARG A 93 -9.45 -2.74 -6.17
C ARG A 93 -9.06 -1.36 -6.66
N TYR A 94 -7.95 -0.84 -6.17
CA TYR A 94 -7.40 0.44 -6.59
C TYR A 94 -6.98 0.41 -8.07
N ARG A 95 -6.32 -0.68 -8.49
CA ARG A 95 -5.89 -0.86 -9.88
C ARG A 95 -7.07 -0.86 -10.85
N GLU A 96 -8.16 -1.50 -10.48
CA GLU A 96 -9.28 -1.80 -11.37
C GLU A 96 -10.37 -0.75 -11.38
N THR A 97 -10.28 0.26 -10.50
CA THR A 97 -11.31 1.29 -10.38
C THR A 97 -10.67 2.68 -10.35
N LYS A 98 -11.52 3.72 -10.23
CA LYS A 98 -11.06 5.08 -9.97
C LYS A 98 -11.34 5.49 -8.53
N VAL A 99 -11.62 4.53 -7.67
CA VAL A 99 -11.93 4.76 -6.26
C VAL A 99 -10.62 5.07 -5.51
N HIS A 100 -10.67 6.01 -4.58
CA HIS A 100 -9.52 6.35 -3.74
C HIS A 100 -9.02 5.15 -2.96
N PHE A 101 -7.71 5.06 -2.74
CA PHE A 101 -7.12 3.90 -2.11
C PHE A 101 -7.69 3.61 -0.72
N VAL A 102 -7.91 4.65 0.10
CA VAL A 102 -8.47 4.45 1.45
C VAL A 102 -9.87 3.82 1.36
N ASP A 103 -10.67 4.22 0.38
CA ASP A 103 -11.98 3.61 0.16
C ASP A 103 -11.86 2.18 -0.34
N CYS A 104 -10.86 1.89 -1.17
CA CYS A 104 -10.53 0.51 -1.56
C CYS A 104 -10.13 -0.33 -0.35
N LEU A 105 -9.40 0.27 0.59
CA LEU A 105 -9.01 -0.39 1.83
C LEU A 105 -10.21 -0.69 2.73
N ILE A 106 -11.15 0.27 2.82
CA ILE A 106 -12.40 0.07 3.54
C ILE A 106 -13.17 -1.09 2.91
N ALA A 107 -13.30 -1.10 1.60
CA ALA A 107 -14.01 -2.18 0.89
C ALA A 107 -13.34 -3.54 1.09
N ALA A 108 -12.03 -3.60 1.00
CA ALA A 108 -11.27 -4.83 1.20
C ALA A 108 -11.45 -5.36 2.64
N THR A 109 -11.44 -4.48 3.61
CA THR A 109 -11.67 -4.83 5.02
C THR A 109 -13.09 -5.33 5.23
N ALA A 110 -14.08 -4.63 4.67
CA ALA A 110 -15.49 -5.02 4.76
C ALA A 110 -15.72 -6.41 4.18
N ALA A 111 -15.11 -6.70 3.03
CA ALA A 111 -15.22 -8.02 2.40
C ALA A 111 -14.56 -9.10 3.26
N ALA A 112 -13.36 -8.84 3.78
CA ALA A 112 -12.62 -9.81 4.58
C ALA A 112 -13.29 -10.11 5.93
N GLU A 113 -13.85 -9.07 6.56
CA GLU A 113 -14.45 -9.17 7.89
C GLU A 113 -15.96 -9.40 7.85
N ASN A 114 -16.55 -9.45 6.67
CA ASN A 114 -17.99 -9.55 6.49
C ASN A 114 -18.76 -8.48 7.26
N MET A 115 -18.30 -7.24 7.13
CA MET A 115 -18.91 -6.08 7.77
C MET A 115 -19.52 -5.16 6.72
N PRO A 116 -20.71 -4.58 6.98
CA PRO A 116 -21.27 -3.59 6.07
C PRO A 116 -20.48 -2.27 6.16
N VAL A 117 -20.52 -1.50 5.08
CA VAL A 117 -19.94 -0.15 5.03
C VAL A 117 -21.09 0.85 5.16
N ALA A 118 -20.99 1.74 6.14
CA ALA A 118 -21.90 2.86 6.28
C ALA A 118 -21.26 4.10 5.65
N SER A 119 -21.88 4.65 4.61
CA SER A 119 -21.29 5.77 3.89
C SER A 119 -22.33 6.57 3.11
N PHE A 120 -22.03 7.85 2.89
CA PHE A 120 -22.77 8.68 1.94
C PHE A 120 -22.21 8.54 0.51
N ASP A 121 -21.01 7.93 0.35
CA ASP A 121 -20.31 7.90 -0.93
C ASP A 121 -20.84 6.79 -1.83
N GLN A 122 -21.23 7.17 -3.06
CA GLN A 122 -21.74 6.23 -4.05
C GLN A 122 -20.64 5.33 -4.62
N ASP A 123 -19.39 5.68 -4.45
CA ASP A 123 -18.27 4.92 -5.01
C ASP A 123 -18.21 3.49 -4.46
N PHE A 124 -18.67 3.26 -3.23
CA PHE A 124 -18.67 1.92 -2.65
C PHE A 124 -19.59 0.94 -3.41
N ARG A 125 -20.56 1.46 -4.16
CA ARG A 125 -21.45 0.63 -4.97
C ARG A 125 -20.76 -0.01 -6.18
N LYS A 126 -19.54 0.43 -6.49
CA LYS A 126 -18.74 -0.19 -7.55
C LYS A 126 -18.23 -1.57 -7.15
N PHE A 127 -18.31 -1.92 -5.87
CA PHE A 127 -17.87 -3.20 -5.34
C PHE A 127 -19.08 -4.07 -5.04
N SER A 128 -19.26 -5.15 -5.81
CA SER A 128 -20.42 -6.04 -5.67
C SER A 128 -20.31 -7.01 -4.49
N ASP A 129 -19.13 -7.16 -3.92
CA ASP A 129 -18.85 -8.14 -2.86
C ASP A 129 -18.98 -7.55 -1.45
N ILE A 130 -19.47 -6.33 -1.32
CA ILE A 130 -19.67 -5.68 -0.03
C ILE A 130 -21.12 -5.19 0.09
N HIS A 131 -21.58 -5.06 1.31
CA HIS A 131 -22.89 -4.47 1.63
C HIS A 131 -22.72 -3.02 2.07
N VAL A 132 -23.43 -2.10 1.42
CA VAL A 132 -23.37 -0.68 1.73
C VAL A 132 -24.68 -0.25 2.37
N GLU A 133 -24.57 0.33 3.57
CA GLU A 133 -25.70 0.96 4.25
C GLU A 133 -25.63 2.45 3.95
N THR A 134 -26.56 2.92 3.11
CA THR A 134 -26.63 4.33 2.74
C THR A 134 -27.18 5.14 3.91
N GLN A 135 -26.51 6.20 4.25
CA GLN A 135 -26.91 7.08 5.35
C GLN A 135 -27.75 8.26 4.89
#